data_c7f63bd6ec87bd8057a78c7edbcee0e8
#
_entry.id   c7f63bd6ec87bd8057a78c7edbcee0e8
#
_cell.length_a   1.000
_cell.length_b   1.000
_cell.length_c   1.000
_cell.angle_alpha   90.00
_cell.angle_beta   90.00
_cell.angle_gamma   90.00
#
_symmetry.space_group_name_H-M   'P 1'
#
loop_
_entity.id
_entity.type
_entity.pdbx_description
1 polymer ?
#
loop_
_entity_poly.entity_id
_entity_poly.type
_entity_poly.pdbx_seq_one_letter_code
_entity_poly.pdbx_strand_id
1 'polypeptide(L)'
;MNSVVIYASRYGNTRRIAEAIADGLRPFGTAQLFAAAEAPKRLPEGTELVVIGGPTESHGMTEALAEVFDRMEPEALAGVCAASFDTRLRWPRWLAGSAGVGASNKLQSAGARMIAPTESFFVKKDEDAEKGKAPNLEPGELERATQWATALAEQARSEPAATSH
;
A
#
# COMPACT_ATOMS: atom_id res chain seq x y z
N MET A 1 8.64 -1.38 -16.39
CA MET A 1 8.72 -1.50 -14.92
C MET A 1 7.72 -2.56 -14.46
N ASN A 2 8.15 -3.45 -13.58
CA ASN A 2 7.29 -4.48 -13.00
C ASN A 2 6.94 -4.08 -11.57
N SER A 3 5.65 -3.93 -11.30
CA SER A 3 5.14 -3.48 -10.01
C SER A 3 4.23 -4.51 -9.37
N VAL A 4 4.22 -4.54 -8.05
CA VAL A 4 3.34 -5.37 -7.24
C VAL A 4 2.61 -4.49 -6.23
N VAL A 5 1.30 -4.62 -6.15
CA VAL A 5 0.46 -3.96 -5.15
C VAL A 5 -0.16 -5.02 -4.25
N ILE A 6 0.04 -4.91 -2.95
CA ILE A 6 -0.50 -5.84 -1.95
C ILE A 6 -1.39 -5.05 -0.99
N TYR A 7 -2.58 -5.54 -0.75
CA TYR A 7 -3.54 -4.86 0.13
C TYR A 7 -4.27 -5.82 1.06
N ALA A 8 -4.55 -5.34 2.26
CA ALA A 8 -5.61 -5.89 3.12
C ALA A 8 -6.83 -4.99 3.01
N SER A 9 -8.02 -5.56 3.00
CA SER A 9 -9.27 -4.79 2.94
C SER A 9 -10.36 -5.48 3.74
N ARG A 10 -11.13 -4.69 4.50
CA ARG A 10 -12.26 -5.19 5.29
C ARG A 10 -13.60 -4.85 4.65
N TYR A 11 -13.77 -3.61 4.21
CA TYR A 11 -15.02 -3.08 3.66
C TYR A 11 -14.96 -2.78 2.16
N GLY A 12 -13.84 -3.08 1.50
CA GLY A 12 -13.63 -2.85 0.08
C GLY A 12 -13.01 -1.49 -0.27
N ASN A 13 -12.88 -0.55 0.65
CA ASN A 13 -12.30 0.77 0.36
C ASN A 13 -10.81 0.69 0.03
N THR A 14 -10.04 -0.05 0.83
CA THR A 14 -8.61 -0.26 0.57
C THR A 14 -8.38 -0.99 -0.74
N ARG A 15 -9.22 -1.97 -1.07
CA ARG A 15 -9.19 -2.65 -2.36
C ARG A 15 -9.36 -1.69 -3.52
N ARG A 16 -10.35 -0.80 -3.46
CA ARG A 16 -10.60 0.21 -4.50
C ARG A 16 -9.40 1.15 -4.69
N ILE A 17 -8.78 1.57 -3.59
CA ILE A 17 -7.54 2.36 -3.63
C ILE A 17 -6.41 1.54 -4.26
N ALA A 18 -6.21 0.29 -3.87
CA ALA A 18 -5.19 -0.58 -4.43
C ALA A 18 -5.38 -0.82 -5.94
N GLU A 19 -6.63 -1.00 -6.38
CA GLU A 19 -6.98 -1.09 -7.80
C GLU A 19 -6.61 0.20 -8.55
N ALA A 20 -6.95 1.38 -8.01
CA ALA A 20 -6.60 2.66 -8.60
C ALA A 20 -5.07 2.89 -8.65
N ILE A 21 -4.33 2.45 -7.62
CA ILE A 21 -2.87 2.47 -7.63
C ILE A 21 -2.33 1.58 -8.75
N ALA A 22 -2.81 0.35 -8.87
CA ALA A 22 -2.40 -0.56 -9.93
C ALA A 22 -2.68 0.02 -11.32
N ASP A 23 -3.85 0.64 -11.51
CA ASP A 23 -4.21 1.33 -12.76
C ASP A 23 -3.26 2.48 -13.10
N GLY A 24 -2.84 3.26 -12.11
CA GLY A 24 -1.86 4.32 -12.27
C GLY A 24 -0.44 3.83 -12.60
N LEU A 25 -0.10 2.59 -12.20
CA LEU A 25 1.20 1.99 -12.49
C LEU A 25 1.26 1.31 -13.87
N ARG A 26 0.14 0.81 -14.40
CA ARG A 26 0.09 0.07 -15.67
C ARG A 26 0.65 0.81 -16.89
N PRO A 27 0.52 2.14 -17.03
CA PRO A 27 1.16 2.86 -18.15
C PRO A 27 2.70 2.75 -18.15
N PHE A 28 3.30 2.39 -17.03
CA PHE A 28 4.75 2.25 -16.87
C PHE A 28 5.25 0.81 -17.00
N GLY A 29 4.35 -0.16 -17.16
CA GLY A 29 4.65 -1.58 -17.33
C GLY A 29 3.61 -2.48 -16.69
N THR A 30 4.04 -3.60 -16.09
CA THR A 30 3.10 -4.52 -15.43
C THR A 30 2.80 -4.05 -14.01
N ALA A 31 1.55 -4.24 -13.56
CA ALA A 31 1.15 -4.06 -12.17
C ALA A 31 0.29 -5.24 -11.74
N GLN A 32 0.84 -6.09 -10.89
CA GLN A 32 0.13 -7.22 -10.31
C GLN A 32 -0.48 -6.82 -8.96
N LEU A 33 -1.72 -7.21 -8.74
CA LEU A 33 -2.50 -6.89 -7.55
C LEU A 33 -2.79 -8.15 -6.74
N PHE A 34 -2.42 -8.17 -5.47
CA PHE A 34 -2.67 -9.28 -4.56
C PHE A 34 -3.41 -8.81 -3.31
N ALA A 35 -4.50 -9.51 -2.97
CA ALA A 35 -5.02 -9.44 -1.62
C ALA A 35 -4.01 -10.07 -0.63
N ALA A 36 -4.00 -9.61 0.60
CA ALA A 36 -3.04 -10.07 1.63
C ALA A 36 -3.00 -11.60 1.78
N ALA A 37 -4.16 -12.26 1.75
CA ALA A 37 -4.23 -13.72 1.85
C ALA A 37 -3.57 -14.46 0.66
N GLU A 38 -3.49 -13.81 -0.50
CA GLU A 38 -2.95 -14.36 -1.75
C GLU A 38 -1.54 -13.85 -2.05
N ALA A 39 -0.98 -12.98 -1.20
CA ALA A 39 0.34 -12.42 -1.40
C ALA A 39 1.41 -13.53 -1.45
N PRO A 40 2.29 -13.52 -2.46
CA PRO A 40 3.33 -14.52 -2.59
C PRO A 40 4.40 -14.38 -1.50
N LYS A 41 5.08 -15.48 -1.16
CA LYS A 41 6.22 -15.49 -0.24
C LYS A 41 7.45 -14.80 -0.84
N ARG A 42 7.57 -14.82 -2.16
CA ARG A 42 8.57 -14.09 -2.95
C ARG A 42 7.83 -13.20 -3.93
N LEU A 43 8.34 -12.01 -4.14
CA LEU A 43 7.83 -11.18 -5.22
C LEU A 43 8.10 -11.84 -6.58
N PRO A 44 7.23 -11.63 -7.58
CA PRO A 44 7.51 -12.05 -8.95
C PRO A 44 8.88 -11.58 -9.40
N GLU A 45 9.57 -12.40 -10.20
CA GLU A 45 10.89 -12.09 -10.72
C GLU A 45 10.88 -10.75 -11.48
N GLY A 46 11.91 -9.94 -11.24
CA GLY A 46 12.05 -8.63 -11.88
C GLY A 46 11.13 -7.55 -11.30
N THR A 47 10.53 -7.76 -10.11
CA THR A 47 9.77 -6.71 -9.42
C THR A 47 10.69 -5.55 -9.04
N GLU A 48 10.36 -4.36 -9.54
CA GLU A 48 11.11 -3.12 -9.31
C GLU A 48 10.46 -2.22 -8.27
N LEU A 49 9.12 -2.30 -8.13
CA LEU A 49 8.35 -1.52 -7.17
C LEU A 49 7.32 -2.39 -6.46
N VAL A 50 7.27 -2.30 -5.14
CA VAL A 50 6.21 -2.89 -4.30
C VAL A 50 5.47 -1.79 -3.56
N VAL A 51 4.13 -1.84 -3.60
CA VAL A 51 3.27 -0.92 -2.85
C VAL A 51 2.39 -1.76 -1.93
N ILE A 52 2.46 -1.51 -0.63
CA ILE A 52 1.72 -2.30 0.37
C ILE A 52 0.87 -1.37 1.22
N GLY A 53 -0.38 -1.75 1.43
CA GLY A 53 -1.28 -0.98 2.29
C GLY A 53 -2.47 -1.73 2.83
N GLY A 54 -3.16 -1.08 3.76
CA GLY A 54 -4.32 -1.63 4.42
C GLY A 54 -5.10 -0.57 5.21
N PRO A 55 -6.27 -0.95 5.74
CA PRO A 55 -7.02 -0.03 6.60
C PRO A 55 -6.32 0.15 7.94
N THR A 56 -6.36 1.35 8.49
CA THR A 56 -5.97 1.58 9.88
C THR A 56 -7.08 1.10 10.80
N GLU A 57 -6.78 0.10 11.59
CA GLU A 57 -7.67 -0.46 12.61
C GLU A 57 -6.97 -0.46 13.97
N SER A 58 -7.72 -0.15 15.03
CA SER A 58 -7.22 -0.23 16.41
C SER A 58 -5.78 0.31 16.59
N HIS A 59 -5.49 1.45 15.98
CA HIS A 59 -4.22 2.18 16.03
C HIS A 59 -3.06 1.62 15.18
N GLY A 60 -3.32 0.71 14.23
CA GLY A 60 -2.25 0.20 13.39
C GLY A 60 -2.68 -0.69 12.23
N MET A 61 -1.75 -1.56 11.81
CA MET A 61 -2.00 -2.55 10.77
C MET A 61 -2.98 -3.62 11.25
N THR A 62 -3.79 -4.13 10.30
CA THR A 62 -4.56 -5.35 10.53
C THR A 62 -3.63 -6.57 10.65
N GLU A 63 -4.12 -7.61 11.31
CA GLU A 63 -3.43 -8.89 11.41
C GLU A 63 -3.12 -9.47 10.01
N ALA A 64 -4.10 -9.38 9.09
CA ALA A 64 -3.93 -9.85 7.71
C ALA A 64 -2.75 -9.18 6.99
N LEU A 65 -2.52 -7.88 7.20
CA LEU A 65 -1.39 -7.18 6.61
C LEU A 65 -0.07 -7.55 7.30
N ALA A 66 -0.08 -7.71 8.62
CA ALA A 66 1.09 -8.17 9.37
C ALA A 66 1.55 -9.57 8.92
N GLU A 67 0.61 -10.48 8.72
CA GLU A 67 0.88 -11.84 8.23
C GLU A 67 1.55 -11.86 6.84
N VAL A 68 1.33 -10.86 5.99
CA VAL A 68 2.05 -10.76 4.70
C VAL A 68 3.55 -10.70 4.95
N PHE A 69 3.97 -9.83 5.87
CA PHE A 69 5.39 -9.68 6.20
C PHE A 69 5.97 -10.93 6.87
N ASP A 70 5.20 -11.58 7.75
CA ASP A 70 5.65 -12.79 8.45
C ASP A 70 5.82 -13.98 7.49
N ARG A 71 5.07 -14.03 6.40
CA ARG A 71 5.16 -15.08 5.38
C ARG A 71 6.20 -14.81 4.30
N MET A 72 6.58 -13.56 4.08
CA MET A 72 7.60 -13.21 3.09
C MET A 72 8.96 -13.78 3.47
N GLU A 73 9.68 -14.27 2.47
CA GLU A 73 11.05 -14.70 2.68
C GLU A 73 11.94 -13.51 3.03
N PRO A 74 12.94 -13.68 3.91
CA PRO A 74 13.71 -12.58 4.48
C PRO A 74 14.36 -11.63 3.46
N GLU A 75 14.71 -12.15 2.29
CA GLU A 75 15.38 -11.36 1.23
C GLU A 75 14.44 -10.90 0.12
N ALA A 76 13.13 -11.23 0.22
CA ALA A 76 12.19 -10.95 -0.86
C ALA A 76 12.04 -9.46 -1.20
N LEU A 77 12.28 -8.59 -0.23
CA LEU A 77 12.14 -7.13 -0.35
C LEU A 77 13.48 -6.39 -0.44
N ALA A 78 14.60 -7.08 -0.30
CA ALA A 78 15.91 -6.44 -0.25
C ALA A 78 16.22 -5.64 -1.53
N GLY A 79 16.43 -4.35 -1.37
CA GLY A 79 16.78 -3.43 -2.47
C GLY A 79 15.62 -3.06 -3.42
N VAL A 80 14.43 -3.63 -3.25
CA VAL A 80 13.26 -3.29 -4.06
C VAL A 80 12.74 -1.90 -3.67
N CYS A 81 12.40 -1.07 -4.65
CA CYS A 81 11.70 0.19 -4.36
C CYS A 81 10.35 -0.10 -3.71
N ALA A 82 10.01 0.65 -2.67
CA ALA A 82 8.79 0.42 -1.91
C ALA A 82 8.08 1.70 -1.52
N ALA A 83 6.77 1.60 -1.42
CA ALA A 83 5.90 2.61 -0.84
C ALA A 83 4.79 1.94 -0.02
N SER A 84 4.23 2.68 0.91
CA SER A 84 3.14 2.23 1.77
C SER A 84 1.97 3.21 1.77
N PHE A 85 0.77 2.69 1.97
CA PHE A 85 -0.43 3.50 2.09
C PHE A 85 -1.38 2.94 3.14
N ASP A 86 -2.31 3.76 3.57
CA ASP A 86 -3.46 3.31 4.35
C ASP A 86 -4.76 3.98 3.90
N THR A 87 -5.86 3.39 4.33
CA THR A 87 -7.17 4.03 4.32
C THR A 87 -7.59 4.28 5.75
N ARG A 88 -8.06 5.48 6.06
CA ARG A 88 -8.40 5.89 7.42
C ARG A 88 -9.36 7.06 7.48
N LEU A 89 -9.99 7.22 8.64
CA LEU A 89 -10.71 8.44 8.96
C LEU A 89 -9.74 9.62 9.11
N ARG A 90 -10.22 10.85 8.89
CA ARG A 90 -9.45 12.09 9.09
C ARG A 90 -9.26 12.42 10.57
N TRP A 91 -8.67 11.50 11.31
CA TRP A 91 -8.26 11.75 12.70
C TRP A 91 -6.75 11.94 12.78
N PRO A 92 -6.26 12.75 13.73
CA PRO A 92 -4.82 12.90 13.92
C PRO A 92 -4.13 11.54 14.12
N ARG A 93 -2.98 11.34 13.48
CA ARG A 93 -2.25 10.06 13.54
C ARG A 93 -1.86 9.66 14.96
N TRP A 94 -1.54 10.64 15.81
CA TRP A 94 -1.22 10.37 17.21
C TRP A 94 -2.39 9.77 18.00
N LEU A 95 -3.62 9.98 17.52
CA LEU A 95 -4.84 9.45 18.13
C LEU A 95 -5.27 8.12 17.50
N ALA A 96 -5.10 7.98 16.21
CA ALA A 96 -5.67 6.86 15.42
C ALA A 96 -4.61 5.87 14.94
N GLY A 97 -3.32 6.20 15.03
CA GLY A 97 -2.26 5.41 14.42
C GLY A 97 -2.27 5.47 12.88
N SER A 98 -1.49 4.61 12.27
CA SER A 98 -1.46 4.46 10.80
C SER A 98 -0.96 3.08 10.42
N ALA A 99 -1.78 2.34 9.70
CA ALA A 99 -1.41 1.05 9.12
C ALA A 99 -0.28 1.20 8.09
N GLY A 100 -0.32 2.27 7.32
CA GLY A 100 0.70 2.56 6.32
C GLY A 100 2.07 2.86 6.92
N VAL A 101 2.13 3.56 8.06
CA VAL A 101 3.39 3.77 8.80
C VAL A 101 3.92 2.44 9.33
N GLY A 102 3.06 1.58 9.87
CA GLY A 102 3.45 0.24 10.29
C GLY A 102 4.01 -0.58 9.13
N ALA A 103 3.37 -0.55 7.96
CA ALA A 103 3.85 -1.21 6.75
C ALA A 103 5.19 -0.63 6.28
N SER A 104 5.36 0.70 6.30
CA SER A 104 6.64 1.36 5.98
C SER A 104 7.78 0.85 6.86
N ASN A 105 7.56 0.78 8.17
CA ASN A 105 8.57 0.28 9.11
C ASN A 105 8.94 -1.18 8.82
N LYS A 106 7.97 -2.03 8.50
CA LYS A 106 8.21 -3.43 8.12
C LYS A 106 8.99 -3.55 6.81
N LEU A 107 8.62 -2.75 5.79
CA LEU A 107 9.33 -2.70 4.52
C LEU A 107 10.80 -2.30 4.70
N GLN A 108 11.07 -1.25 5.47
CA GLN A 108 12.44 -0.80 5.78
C GLN A 108 13.23 -1.88 6.52
N SER A 109 12.63 -2.51 7.53
CA SER A 109 13.28 -3.59 8.29
C SER A 109 13.60 -4.80 7.42
N ALA A 110 12.83 -5.04 6.36
CA ALA A 110 13.06 -6.10 5.37
C ALA A 110 14.04 -5.70 4.25
N GLY A 111 14.65 -4.53 4.33
CA GLY A 111 15.66 -4.06 3.37
C GLY A 111 15.09 -3.40 2.11
N ALA A 112 13.80 -3.12 2.05
CA ALA A 112 13.21 -2.37 0.96
C ALA A 112 13.66 -0.91 0.97
N ARG A 113 13.76 -0.32 -0.20
CA ARG A 113 14.13 1.09 -0.38
C ARG A 113 12.86 1.93 -0.51
N MET A 114 12.51 2.65 0.56
CA MET A 114 11.36 3.53 0.53
C MET A 114 11.61 4.72 -0.38
N ILE A 115 10.71 4.94 -1.36
CA ILE A 115 10.83 6.02 -2.36
C ILE A 115 9.85 7.16 -2.14
N ALA A 116 8.93 7.02 -1.20
CA ALA A 116 7.98 8.07 -0.83
C ALA A 116 7.56 7.93 0.64
N PRO A 117 7.10 9.03 1.27
CA PRO A 117 6.39 8.94 2.54
C PRO A 117 5.11 8.11 2.41
N THR A 118 4.66 7.52 3.52
CA THR A 118 3.36 6.86 3.59
C THR A 118 2.23 7.80 3.15
N GLU A 119 1.39 7.35 2.23
CA GLU A 119 0.20 8.08 1.79
C GLU A 119 -1.05 7.58 2.49
N SER A 120 -1.92 8.49 2.90
CA SER A 120 -3.20 8.16 3.51
C SER A 120 -4.35 8.56 2.60
N PHE A 121 -5.28 7.64 2.38
CA PHE A 121 -6.51 7.86 1.64
C PHE A 121 -7.68 7.85 2.61
N PHE A 122 -8.57 8.83 2.49
CA PHE A 122 -9.54 9.09 3.53
C PHE A 122 -10.88 8.45 3.25
N VAL A 123 -11.46 7.91 4.30
CA VAL A 123 -12.84 7.44 4.35
C VAL A 123 -13.64 8.32 5.30
N LYS A 124 -14.94 8.41 5.07
CA LYS A 124 -15.88 9.08 5.94
C LYS A 124 -17.03 8.15 6.33
N LYS A 125 -17.52 8.30 7.54
CA LYS A 125 -18.77 7.69 7.94
C LYS A 125 -19.91 8.54 7.38
N ASP A 126 -20.92 7.87 6.87
CA ASP A 126 -22.17 8.53 6.50
C ASP A 126 -22.91 8.86 7.79
N GLU A 127 -23.09 10.15 8.09
CA GLU A 127 -23.73 10.63 9.34
C GLU A 127 -25.21 10.23 9.41
N ASP A 128 -25.85 10.05 8.25
CA ASP A 128 -27.27 9.65 8.13
C ASP A 128 -27.45 8.12 8.03
N ALA A 129 -26.36 7.35 8.04
CA ALA A 129 -26.44 5.91 7.94
C ALA A 129 -26.80 5.25 9.27
N GLU A 130 -27.53 4.14 9.20
CA GLU A 130 -27.77 3.27 10.34
C GLU A 130 -26.47 2.89 11.05
N LYS A 131 -26.49 2.80 12.37
CA LYS A 131 -25.33 2.41 13.18
C LYS A 131 -24.75 1.10 12.66
N GLY A 132 -23.46 1.13 12.29
CA GLY A 132 -22.73 -0.05 11.80
C GLY A 132 -22.52 -0.11 10.29
N LYS A 133 -23.01 0.87 9.52
CA LYS A 133 -22.67 0.95 8.10
C LYS A 133 -21.18 1.25 7.89
N ALA A 134 -20.57 0.53 6.95
CA ALA A 134 -19.18 0.72 6.60
C ALA A 134 -18.90 2.14 6.10
N PRO A 135 -17.73 2.73 6.41
CA PRO A 135 -17.34 4.01 5.87
C PRO A 135 -17.15 3.92 4.34
N ASN A 136 -17.30 5.05 3.67
CA ASN A 136 -17.03 5.17 2.23
C ASN A 136 -15.81 6.04 1.98
N LEU A 137 -15.16 5.84 0.83
CA LEU A 137 -14.10 6.75 0.38
C LEU A 137 -14.64 8.18 0.22
N GLU A 138 -13.84 9.15 0.62
CA GLU A 138 -14.13 10.54 0.32
C GLU A 138 -14.06 10.79 -1.20
N PRO A 139 -14.80 11.77 -1.74
CA PRO A 139 -14.72 12.15 -3.14
C PRO A 139 -13.28 12.51 -3.56
N GLY A 140 -12.86 12.06 -4.75
CA GLY A 140 -11.55 12.37 -5.32
C GLY A 140 -10.41 11.46 -4.87
N GLU A 141 -10.62 10.55 -3.93
CA GLU A 141 -9.54 9.70 -3.41
C GLU A 141 -9.04 8.67 -4.43
N LEU A 142 -9.90 8.18 -5.33
CA LEU A 142 -9.47 7.26 -6.39
C LEU A 142 -8.56 7.96 -7.41
N GLU A 143 -8.90 9.17 -7.84
CA GLU A 143 -8.05 9.98 -8.72
C GLU A 143 -6.71 10.32 -8.03
N ARG A 144 -6.77 10.66 -6.75
CA ARG A 144 -5.57 10.94 -5.98
C ARG A 144 -4.66 9.72 -5.86
N ALA A 145 -5.24 8.54 -5.70
CA ALA A 145 -4.49 7.28 -5.67
C ALA A 145 -3.80 6.98 -7.01
N THR A 146 -4.49 7.19 -8.12
CA THR A 146 -3.91 7.04 -9.47
C THR A 146 -2.77 8.04 -9.71
N GLN A 147 -2.95 9.30 -9.32
CA GLN A 147 -1.92 10.34 -9.43
C GLN A 147 -0.69 10.03 -8.57
N TRP A 148 -0.90 9.57 -7.33
CA TRP A 148 0.19 9.16 -6.45
C TRP A 148 0.96 7.98 -7.03
N ALA A 149 0.27 6.98 -7.59
CA ALA A 149 0.90 5.85 -8.25
C ALA A 149 1.76 6.26 -9.46
N THR A 150 1.29 7.21 -10.27
CA THR A 150 2.08 7.79 -11.36
C THR A 150 3.35 8.43 -10.84
N ALA A 151 3.27 9.23 -9.78
CA ALA A 151 4.45 9.84 -9.15
C ALA A 151 5.43 8.79 -8.58
N LEU A 152 4.92 7.72 -7.98
CA LEU A 152 5.75 6.58 -7.53
C LEU A 152 6.50 5.92 -8.68
N ALA A 153 5.83 5.70 -9.82
CA ALA A 153 6.46 5.09 -10.99
C ALA A 153 7.58 5.97 -11.54
N GLU A 154 7.37 7.27 -11.63
CA GLU A 154 8.38 8.24 -12.04
C GLU A 154 9.58 8.26 -11.08
N GLN A 155 9.31 8.26 -9.78
CA GLN A 155 10.33 8.22 -8.75
C GLN A 155 11.14 6.92 -8.81
N ALA A 156 10.48 5.76 -8.91
CA ALA A 156 11.14 4.46 -8.99
C ALA A 156 12.07 4.35 -10.22
N ARG A 157 11.67 4.94 -11.35
CA ARG A 157 12.48 4.95 -12.58
C ARG A 157 13.69 5.88 -12.50
N SER A 158 13.63 6.92 -11.69
CA SER A 158 14.75 7.86 -11.47
C SER A 158 15.79 7.33 -10.48
N GLU A 159 15.42 6.35 -9.67
CA GLU A 159 16.33 5.73 -8.72
C GLU A 159 17.34 4.83 -9.43
N PRO A 160 18.65 4.92 -9.11
CA PRO A 160 19.62 4.03 -9.68
C PRO A 160 19.31 2.57 -9.27
N ALA A 161 19.42 1.65 -10.23
CA ALA A 161 19.31 0.23 -9.93
C ALA A 161 20.26 -0.12 -8.76
N ALA A 162 19.75 -0.93 -7.81
CA ALA A 162 20.58 -1.41 -6.72
C ALA A 162 21.82 -2.11 -7.33
N THR A 163 22.99 -1.55 -7.10
CA THR A 163 24.24 -2.14 -7.57
C THR A 163 24.41 -3.44 -6.79
N SER A 164 24.18 -4.56 -7.46
CA SER A 164 24.51 -5.89 -6.92
C SER A 164 26.02 -5.94 -6.73
N HIS A 165 26.48 -5.91 -5.52
CA HIS A 165 27.85 -6.24 -5.14
C HIS A 165 27.94 -7.66 -4.65
#